data_bb5ee683a775d8438968278cdbe86d7f
#
_entry.id   bb5ee683a775d8438968278cdbe86d7f
#
_cell.length_a   1.000
_cell.length_b   1.000
_cell.length_c   1.000
_cell.angle_alpha   90.00
_cell.angle_beta   90.00
_cell.angle_gamma   90.00
#
_symmetry.space_group_name_H-M   'P 1'
#
loop_
_entity.id
_entity.type
_entity.pdbx_description
1 polymer ?
#
loop_
_entity_poly.entity_id
_entity_poly.type
_entity_poly.pdbx_seq_one_letter_code
_entity_poly.pdbx_strand_id
1 'polypeptide(L)'
;SRRIEDIEVLRGVAVLAVVLHHSIGNLFTWTTPGLSRFSAYFSGAFGVDLFFAISGFVIARDLVPRLQAATGSDMAFRITVAFWIRRAWRLLPSAWTWLALTLVAVVLFNQSGVFGGFRTNLEATIAGVLQVANLRFAETFGRSEYGASFVYWTLSLEEQFYLILPLLVLVSRRFLPYVLIAIVVYQLFSTRTLMTVVFRTDAIALGVLLALWSMHSTYAI
;
A
#
# COMPACT_ATOMS: atom_id res chain seq x y z
N SER A 1 -4.37 -14.53 17.31
CA SER A 1 -4.85 -14.82 15.94
C SER A 1 -3.94 -15.84 15.31
N ARG A 2 -4.49 -16.98 14.87
CA ARG A 2 -3.74 -17.99 14.13
C ARG A 2 -3.18 -17.32 12.87
N ARG A 3 -1.86 -17.34 12.69
CA ARG A 3 -1.25 -16.94 11.42
C ARG A 3 -1.78 -17.87 10.33
N ILE A 4 -2.26 -17.31 9.25
CA ILE A 4 -2.67 -18.10 8.08
C ILE A 4 -1.40 -18.21 7.24
N GLU A 5 -0.79 -19.40 7.23
CA GLU A 5 0.48 -19.65 6.52
C GLU A 5 0.41 -19.27 5.05
N ASP A 6 -0.70 -19.56 4.38
CA ASP A 6 -0.94 -19.18 2.98
C ASP A 6 -0.84 -17.68 2.73
N ILE A 7 -1.26 -16.84 3.68
CA ILE A 7 -1.15 -15.39 3.57
C ILE A 7 0.31 -14.93 3.62
N GLU A 8 1.14 -15.55 4.45
CA GLU A 8 2.57 -15.21 4.50
C GLU A 8 3.29 -15.65 3.21
N VAL A 9 2.91 -16.79 2.63
CA VAL A 9 3.41 -17.23 1.32
C VAL A 9 3.01 -16.23 0.23
N LEU A 10 1.74 -15.83 0.18
CA LEU A 10 1.25 -14.85 -0.80
C LEU A 10 1.96 -13.49 -0.65
N ARG A 11 2.23 -13.05 0.58
CA ARG A 11 3.03 -11.84 0.82
C ARG A 11 4.46 -11.98 0.29
N GLY A 12 5.09 -13.13 0.51
CA GLY A 12 6.40 -13.44 -0.04
C GLY A 12 6.42 -13.36 -1.56
N VAL A 13 5.42 -13.95 -2.22
CA VAL A 13 5.25 -13.87 -3.67
C VAL A 13 5.05 -12.43 -4.14
N ALA A 14 4.21 -11.65 -3.46
CA ALA A 14 3.97 -10.25 -3.79
C ALA A 14 5.27 -9.42 -3.71
N VAL A 15 6.03 -9.56 -2.61
CA VAL A 15 7.31 -8.86 -2.43
C VAL A 15 8.32 -9.28 -3.51
N LEU A 16 8.47 -10.58 -3.78
CA LEU A 16 9.39 -11.07 -4.80
C LEU A 16 9.03 -10.53 -6.19
N ALA A 17 7.75 -10.48 -6.54
CA ALA A 17 7.29 -9.92 -7.81
C ALA A 17 7.69 -8.44 -7.95
N VAL A 18 7.51 -7.64 -6.90
CA VAL A 18 7.88 -6.21 -6.88
C VAL A 18 9.39 -6.04 -6.95
N VAL A 19 10.16 -6.82 -6.18
CA VAL A 19 11.64 -6.77 -6.20
C VAL A 19 12.16 -7.11 -7.59
N LEU A 20 11.68 -8.19 -8.21
CA LEU A 20 12.07 -8.58 -9.57
C LEU A 20 11.73 -7.48 -10.58
N HIS A 21 10.53 -6.89 -10.49
CA HIS A 21 10.12 -5.79 -11.36
C HIS A 21 11.07 -4.60 -11.29
N HIS A 22 11.46 -4.21 -10.09
CA HIS A 22 12.36 -3.07 -9.88
C HIS A 22 13.85 -3.42 -10.07
N SER A 23 14.21 -4.69 -10.06
CA SER A 23 15.59 -5.11 -10.34
C SER A 23 15.95 -4.99 -11.82
N ILE A 24 14.98 -5.15 -12.71
CA ILE A 24 15.17 -5.01 -14.16
C ILE A 24 15.33 -3.53 -14.49
N GLY A 25 16.47 -3.18 -15.10
CA GLY A 25 16.83 -1.79 -15.39
C GLY A 25 17.59 -1.06 -14.28
N ASN A 26 17.47 -1.47 -13.00
CA ASN A 26 18.21 -0.88 -11.88
C ASN A 26 19.45 -1.71 -11.49
N LEU A 27 19.28 -3.02 -11.28
CA LEU A 27 20.40 -3.94 -10.97
C LEU A 27 20.90 -4.65 -12.22
N PHE A 28 19.99 -5.08 -13.08
CA PHE A 28 20.32 -5.73 -14.36
C PHE A 28 20.23 -4.70 -15.47
N THR A 29 21.37 -4.10 -15.83
CA THR A 29 21.48 -3.12 -16.92
C THR A 29 21.52 -3.77 -18.30
N TRP A 30 21.67 -5.10 -18.36
CA TRP A 30 21.65 -5.89 -19.59
C TRP A 30 20.29 -6.54 -19.79
N THR A 31 19.83 -6.61 -21.03
CA THR A 31 18.58 -7.29 -21.39
C THR A 31 18.84 -8.31 -22.51
N THR A 32 18.15 -9.45 -22.44
CA THR A 32 18.06 -10.40 -23.54
C THR A 32 16.67 -10.32 -24.15
N PRO A 33 16.48 -10.73 -25.43
CA PRO A 33 15.12 -10.77 -26.02
C PRO A 33 14.12 -11.59 -25.20
N GLY A 34 14.59 -12.68 -24.56
CA GLY A 34 13.77 -13.48 -23.65
C GLY A 34 13.36 -12.74 -22.38
N LEU A 35 14.31 -12.03 -21.73
CA LEU A 35 14.04 -11.24 -20.54
C LEU A 35 13.12 -10.06 -20.85
N SER A 36 13.29 -9.40 -21.98
CA SER A 36 12.42 -8.30 -22.42
C SER A 36 10.99 -8.79 -22.68
N ARG A 37 10.82 -9.95 -23.32
CA ARG A 37 9.51 -10.57 -23.49
C ARG A 37 8.89 -10.96 -22.15
N PHE A 38 9.65 -11.62 -21.29
CA PHE A 38 9.18 -11.97 -19.94
C PHE A 38 8.71 -10.73 -19.18
N SER A 39 9.48 -9.64 -19.16
CA SER A 39 9.12 -8.38 -18.49
C SER A 39 7.90 -7.70 -19.09
N ALA A 40 7.67 -7.84 -20.40
CA ALA A 40 6.50 -7.28 -21.07
C ALA A 40 5.20 -8.02 -20.68
N TYR A 41 5.26 -9.33 -20.45
CA TYR A 41 4.10 -10.14 -20.04
C TYR A 41 3.97 -10.23 -18.51
N PHE A 42 5.08 -10.29 -17.81
CA PHE A 42 5.14 -10.42 -16.36
C PHE A 42 5.54 -9.08 -15.73
N SER A 43 4.62 -8.13 -15.74
CA SER A 43 4.77 -6.92 -14.95
C SER A 43 4.63 -7.25 -13.46
N GLY A 44 5.72 -7.24 -12.70
CA GLY A 44 5.68 -7.44 -11.23
C GLY A 44 4.85 -6.39 -10.47
N ALA A 45 4.28 -5.42 -11.18
CA ALA A 45 3.35 -4.43 -10.63
C ALA A 45 2.11 -5.08 -9.99
N PHE A 46 1.67 -6.28 -10.43
CA PHE A 46 0.60 -7.01 -9.77
C PHE A 46 0.94 -7.37 -8.32
N GLY A 47 2.22 -7.45 -7.97
CA GLY A 47 2.66 -7.69 -6.59
C GLY A 47 2.19 -6.60 -5.62
N VAL A 48 2.10 -5.34 -6.08
CA VAL A 48 1.54 -4.25 -5.27
C VAL A 48 0.05 -4.48 -5.02
N ASP A 49 -0.72 -4.86 -6.06
CA ASP A 49 -2.15 -5.12 -5.94
C ASP A 49 -2.42 -6.33 -5.03
N LEU A 50 -1.64 -7.39 -5.17
CA LEU A 50 -1.72 -8.56 -4.30
C LEU A 50 -1.40 -8.19 -2.84
N PHE A 51 -0.36 -7.39 -2.62
CA PHE A 51 0.00 -6.91 -1.28
C PHE A 51 -1.11 -6.06 -0.67
N PHE A 52 -1.71 -5.16 -1.44
CA PHE A 52 -2.84 -4.34 -1.02
C PHE A 52 -4.08 -5.20 -0.67
N ALA A 53 -4.42 -6.18 -1.50
CA ALA A 53 -5.54 -7.09 -1.24
C ALA A 53 -5.32 -7.89 0.06
N ILE A 54 -4.12 -8.43 0.27
CA ILE A 54 -3.77 -9.14 1.51
C ILE A 54 -3.87 -8.21 2.73
N SER A 55 -3.37 -6.98 2.61
CA SER A 55 -3.44 -5.97 3.67
C SER A 55 -4.88 -5.64 4.03
N GLY A 56 -5.72 -5.38 3.03
CA GLY A 56 -7.16 -5.16 3.23
C GLY A 56 -7.86 -6.33 3.90
N PHE A 57 -7.57 -7.55 3.45
CA PHE A 57 -8.13 -8.78 4.01
C PHE A 57 -7.78 -8.98 5.48
N VAL A 58 -6.49 -8.95 5.80
CA VAL A 58 -6.00 -9.23 7.17
C VAL A 58 -6.53 -8.20 8.16
N ILE A 59 -6.53 -6.92 7.77
CA ILE A 59 -7.01 -5.85 8.63
C ILE A 59 -8.51 -5.92 8.85
N ALA A 60 -9.27 -6.09 7.78
CA ALA A 60 -10.71 -6.14 7.88
C ALA A 60 -11.20 -7.32 8.72
N ARG A 61 -10.54 -8.47 8.59
CA ARG A 61 -10.86 -9.68 9.36
C ARG A 61 -10.69 -9.49 10.88
N ASP A 62 -9.76 -8.65 11.33
CA ASP A 62 -9.58 -8.33 12.75
C ASP A 62 -10.45 -7.13 13.19
N LEU A 63 -10.48 -6.07 12.40
CA LEU A 63 -11.06 -4.78 12.79
C LEU A 63 -12.58 -4.73 12.68
N VAL A 64 -13.13 -5.24 11.56
CA VAL A 64 -14.56 -5.07 11.26
C VAL A 64 -15.45 -5.75 12.31
N PRO A 65 -15.23 -7.02 12.71
CA PRO A 65 -16.04 -7.66 13.73
C PRO A 65 -15.99 -6.93 15.08
N ARG A 66 -14.82 -6.42 15.46
CA ARG A 66 -14.65 -5.67 16.72
C ARG A 66 -15.43 -4.36 16.72
N LEU A 67 -15.40 -3.62 15.61
CA LEU A 67 -16.16 -2.37 15.48
C LEU A 67 -17.67 -2.61 15.40
N GLN A 68 -18.08 -3.68 14.72
CA GLN A 68 -19.50 -4.04 14.63
C GLN A 68 -20.07 -4.53 15.97
N ALA A 69 -19.26 -5.18 16.80
CA ALA A 69 -19.63 -5.62 18.14
C ALA A 69 -19.52 -4.51 19.21
N ALA A 70 -19.02 -3.33 18.86
CA ALA A 70 -18.84 -2.24 19.81
C ALA A 70 -20.20 -1.70 20.28
N THR A 71 -20.42 -1.76 21.60
CA THR A 71 -21.60 -1.21 22.27
C THR A 71 -21.32 0.21 22.73
N GLY A 72 -21.60 1.18 21.85
CA GLY A 72 -21.44 2.61 22.14
C GLY A 72 -20.20 3.26 21.52
N SER A 73 -20.23 4.59 21.51
CA SER A 73 -19.20 5.44 20.88
C SER A 73 -17.83 5.31 21.52
N ASP A 74 -17.78 5.21 22.84
CA ASP A 74 -16.50 5.15 23.59
C ASP A 74 -15.73 3.85 23.27
N MET A 75 -16.43 2.73 23.17
CA MET A 75 -15.82 1.45 22.80
C MET A 75 -15.32 1.49 21.36
N ALA A 76 -16.11 2.01 20.43
CA ALA A 76 -15.75 2.17 19.04
C ALA A 76 -14.51 3.08 18.89
N PHE A 77 -14.48 4.20 19.61
CA PHE A 77 -13.33 5.12 19.65
C PHE A 77 -12.06 4.43 20.15
N ARG A 78 -12.14 3.73 21.28
CA ARG A 78 -10.99 2.97 21.82
C ARG A 78 -10.44 1.93 20.87
N ILE A 79 -11.33 1.17 20.20
CA ILE A 79 -10.93 0.17 19.19
C ILE A 79 -10.19 0.85 18.03
N THR A 80 -10.74 1.96 17.53
CA THR A 80 -10.18 2.73 16.41
C THR A 80 -8.80 3.29 16.75
N VAL A 81 -8.68 3.99 17.87
CA VAL A 81 -7.40 4.58 18.31
C VAL A 81 -6.36 3.49 18.59
N ALA A 82 -6.74 2.41 19.27
CA ALA A 82 -5.84 1.30 19.51
C ALA A 82 -5.39 0.61 18.21
N PHE A 83 -6.24 0.55 17.19
CA PHE A 83 -5.88 0.06 15.86
C PHE A 83 -4.83 0.98 15.20
N TRP A 84 -5.07 2.29 15.17
CA TRP A 84 -4.14 3.27 14.58
C TRP A 84 -2.78 3.25 15.26
N ILE A 85 -2.75 3.26 16.60
CA ILE A 85 -1.50 3.21 17.37
C ILE A 85 -0.71 1.93 17.04
N ARG A 86 -1.36 0.76 17.04
CA ARG A 86 -0.68 -0.51 16.71
C ARG A 86 -0.11 -0.51 15.29
N ARG A 87 -0.81 0.09 14.33
CA ARG A 87 -0.33 0.20 12.94
C ARG A 87 0.83 1.16 12.83
N ALA A 88 0.73 2.34 13.40
CA ALA A 88 1.79 3.34 13.43
C ALA A 88 3.08 2.74 14.02
N TRP A 89 3.02 2.10 15.18
CA TRP A 89 4.18 1.45 15.80
C TRP A 89 4.76 0.28 14.99
N ARG A 90 3.94 -0.39 14.21
CA ARG A 90 4.41 -1.50 13.37
C ARG A 90 5.14 -1.03 12.12
N LEU A 91 4.74 0.08 11.53
CA LEU A 91 5.18 0.50 10.19
C LEU A 91 6.10 1.73 10.23
N LEU A 92 5.74 2.78 10.95
CA LEU A 92 6.44 4.05 10.91
C LEU A 92 7.91 3.97 11.39
N PRO A 93 8.28 3.26 12.47
CA PRO A 93 9.67 3.22 12.91
C PRO A 93 10.61 2.66 11.85
N SER A 94 10.24 1.55 11.20
CA SER A 94 11.05 0.97 10.13
C SER A 94 11.05 1.86 8.87
N ALA A 95 9.91 2.42 8.50
CA ALA A 95 9.80 3.31 7.37
C ALA A 95 10.67 4.57 7.54
N TRP A 96 10.58 5.22 8.69
CA TRP A 96 11.40 6.42 8.98
C TRP A 96 12.90 6.10 9.09
N THR A 97 13.26 4.94 9.64
CA THR A 97 14.66 4.49 9.65
C THR A 97 15.20 4.37 8.24
N TRP A 98 14.47 3.72 7.33
CA TRP A 98 14.90 3.59 5.94
C TRP A 98 14.95 4.94 5.20
N LEU A 99 14.01 5.85 5.44
CA LEU A 99 14.06 7.20 4.89
C LEU A 99 15.31 7.96 5.37
N ALA A 100 15.61 7.87 6.67
CA ALA A 100 16.81 8.49 7.23
C ALA A 100 18.09 7.88 6.65
N LEU A 101 18.17 6.55 6.54
CA LEU A 101 19.32 5.87 5.91
C LEU A 101 19.48 6.25 4.44
N THR A 102 18.39 6.36 3.69
CA THR A 102 18.41 6.82 2.30
C THR A 102 18.97 8.25 2.22
N LEU A 103 18.52 9.16 3.09
CA LEU A 103 19.00 10.53 3.10
C LEU A 103 20.49 10.61 3.49
N VAL A 104 20.92 9.80 4.44
CA VAL A 104 22.36 9.66 4.79
C VAL A 104 23.16 9.14 3.60
N ALA A 105 22.66 8.14 2.88
CA ALA A 105 23.31 7.63 1.69
C ALA A 105 23.44 8.68 0.58
N VAL A 106 22.41 9.51 0.39
CA VAL A 106 22.44 10.64 -0.55
C VAL A 106 23.53 11.65 -0.16
N VAL A 107 23.74 11.90 1.12
CA VAL A 107 24.77 12.87 1.58
C VAL A 107 26.18 12.29 1.47
N LEU A 108 26.37 11.03 1.84
CA LEU A 108 27.71 10.45 2.01
C LEU A 108 28.21 9.70 0.76
N PHE A 109 27.33 9.12 -0.05
CA PHE A 109 27.70 8.17 -1.11
C PHE A 109 27.21 8.57 -2.51
N ASN A 110 26.68 9.78 -2.70
CA ASN A 110 26.09 10.21 -3.98
C ASN A 110 27.10 10.90 -4.92
N GLN A 111 28.35 10.48 -4.94
CA GLN A 111 29.37 11.05 -5.84
C GLN A 111 29.03 10.85 -7.33
N SER A 112 28.37 9.73 -7.67
CA SER A 112 27.92 9.43 -9.02
C SER A 112 26.62 10.13 -9.43
N GLY A 113 25.92 10.78 -8.49
CA GLY A 113 24.60 11.38 -8.72
C GLY A 113 23.45 10.38 -8.85
N VAL A 114 23.69 9.07 -8.63
CA VAL A 114 22.71 8.00 -8.84
C VAL A 114 21.49 8.12 -7.93
N PHE A 115 21.62 8.73 -6.77
CA PHE A 115 20.48 8.96 -5.85
C PHE A 115 19.71 10.25 -6.15
N GLY A 116 20.17 11.05 -7.12
CA GLY A 116 19.57 12.34 -7.41
C GLY A 116 19.97 13.48 -6.45
N GLY A 117 19.37 14.64 -6.61
CA GLY A 117 19.67 15.83 -5.81
C GLY A 117 19.29 15.69 -4.33
N PHE A 118 20.09 16.29 -3.43
CA PHE A 118 19.80 16.30 -1.99
C PHE A 118 18.43 16.89 -1.69
N ARG A 119 18.11 18.06 -2.28
CA ARG A 119 16.82 18.73 -2.06
C ARG A 119 15.64 17.83 -2.45
N THR A 120 15.73 17.17 -3.60
CA THR A 120 14.71 16.24 -4.10
C THR A 120 14.47 15.08 -3.13
N ASN A 121 15.56 14.51 -2.60
CA ASN A 121 15.48 13.42 -1.62
C ASN A 121 14.97 13.89 -0.26
N LEU A 122 15.30 15.10 0.18
CA LEU A 122 14.76 15.70 1.40
C LEU A 122 13.25 15.91 1.28
N GLU A 123 12.78 16.47 0.17
CA GLU A 123 11.34 16.65 -0.09
C GLU A 123 10.61 15.30 -0.18
N ALA A 124 11.21 14.28 -0.81
CA ALA A 124 10.68 12.92 -0.84
C ALA A 124 10.62 12.28 0.55
N THR A 125 11.64 12.52 1.40
CA THR A 125 11.69 12.07 2.79
C THR A 125 10.58 12.73 3.61
N ILE A 126 10.40 14.04 3.49
CA ILE A 126 9.31 14.77 4.18
C ILE A 126 7.93 14.21 3.73
N ALA A 127 7.73 14.00 2.43
CA ALA A 127 6.49 13.42 1.93
C ALA A 127 6.24 12.00 2.46
N GLY A 128 7.30 11.18 2.58
CA GLY A 128 7.22 9.84 3.18
C GLY A 128 6.91 9.88 4.68
N VAL A 129 7.53 10.78 5.44
CA VAL A 129 7.26 10.95 6.88
C VAL A 129 5.81 11.39 7.13
N LEU A 130 5.31 12.31 6.31
CA LEU A 130 3.94 12.84 6.38
C LEU A 130 2.90 11.90 5.75
N GLN A 131 3.30 10.75 5.20
CA GLN A 131 2.42 9.80 4.52
C GLN A 131 1.64 10.40 3.34
N VAL A 132 2.29 11.31 2.58
CA VAL A 132 1.76 11.95 1.36
C VAL A 132 2.66 11.71 0.13
N ALA A 133 3.49 10.67 0.19
CA ALA A 133 4.41 10.32 -0.89
C ALA A 133 3.69 9.97 -2.21
N ASN A 134 2.45 9.47 -2.15
CA ASN A 134 1.61 9.22 -3.30
C ASN A 134 1.23 10.53 -4.03
N LEU A 135 0.93 11.60 -3.30
CA LEU A 135 0.64 12.92 -3.90
C LEU A 135 1.87 13.47 -4.62
N ARG A 136 3.03 13.46 -3.94
CA ARG A 136 4.29 13.87 -4.54
C ARG A 136 4.63 13.03 -5.78
N PHE A 137 4.37 11.72 -5.74
CA PHE A 137 4.56 10.85 -6.89
C PHE A 137 3.71 11.30 -8.09
N ALA A 138 2.43 11.64 -7.89
CA ALA A 138 1.57 12.15 -8.95
C ALA A 138 2.05 13.48 -9.54
N GLU A 139 2.65 14.34 -8.72
CA GLU A 139 3.16 15.64 -9.15
C GLU A 139 4.45 15.52 -9.96
N THR A 140 5.34 14.62 -9.56
CA THR A 140 6.70 14.53 -10.11
C THR A 140 6.85 13.52 -11.24
N PHE A 141 6.05 12.46 -11.27
CA PHE A 141 6.20 11.36 -12.24
C PHE A 141 6.16 11.85 -13.69
N GLY A 142 7.25 11.59 -14.42
CA GLY A 142 7.42 12.00 -15.81
C GLY A 142 7.64 13.51 -16.01
N ARG A 143 7.77 14.30 -14.94
CA ARG A 143 7.96 15.77 -15.00
C ARG A 143 9.25 16.24 -14.34
N SER A 144 9.59 15.63 -13.22
CA SER A 144 10.77 15.97 -12.43
C SER A 144 11.26 14.75 -11.66
N GLU A 145 12.46 14.87 -11.10
CA GLU A 145 13.03 13.82 -10.29
C GLU A 145 12.26 13.66 -8.96
N TYR A 146 11.92 12.43 -8.60
CA TYR A 146 11.27 12.14 -7.32
C TYR A 146 12.26 12.01 -6.17
N GLY A 147 13.39 11.36 -6.41
CA GLY A 147 14.35 10.90 -5.42
C GLY A 147 14.31 9.38 -5.20
N ALA A 148 15.28 8.85 -4.44
CA ALA A 148 15.49 7.42 -4.26
C ALA A 148 14.36 6.69 -3.50
N SER A 149 13.54 7.42 -2.73
CA SER A 149 12.46 6.85 -1.90
C SER A 149 11.09 6.80 -2.59
N PHE A 150 11.04 6.81 -3.93
CA PHE A 150 9.78 6.86 -4.68
C PHE A 150 8.79 5.72 -4.31
N VAL A 151 9.26 4.55 -3.93
CA VAL A 151 8.45 3.39 -3.53
C VAL A 151 7.51 3.67 -2.34
N TYR A 152 7.75 4.72 -1.58
CA TYR A 152 6.92 5.12 -0.44
C TYR A 152 5.52 5.60 -0.82
N TRP A 153 5.26 5.84 -2.11
CA TRP A 153 3.91 6.20 -2.56
C TRP A 153 2.87 5.10 -2.24
N THR A 154 3.26 3.84 -2.34
CA THR A 154 2.37 2.71 -2.01
C THR A 154 2.11 2.60 -0.52
N LEU A 155 3.15 2.80 0.31
CA LEU A 155 3.01 2.80 1.77
C LEU A 155 2.09 3.94 2.23
N SER A 156 2.26 5.14 1.66
CA SER A 156 1.40 6.28 1.99
C SER A 156 -0.07 6.03 1.66
N LEU A 157 -0.35 5.42 0.50
CA LEU A 157 -1.71 5.05 0.11
C LEU A 157 -2.31 4.03 1.09
N GLU A 158 -1.53 3.03 1.48
CA GLU A 158 -1.96 2.01 2.43
C GLU A 158 -2.28 2.61 3.81
N GLU A 159 -1.43 3.49 4.34
CA GLU A 159 -1.64 4.17 5.62
C GLU A 159 -2.85 5.10 5.58
N GLN A 160 -3.06 5.83 4.48
CA GLN A 160 -4.26 6.66 4.28
C GLN A 160 -5.53 5.79 4.31
N PHE A 161 -5.51 4.62 3.67
CA PHE A 161 -6.61 3.68 3.73
C PHE A 161 -6.87 3.18 5.16
N TYR A 162 -5.82 2.90 5.94
CA TYR A 162 -5.95 2.48 7.34
C TYR A 162 -6.53 3.56 8.24
N LEU A 163 -6.26 4.82 7.94
CA LEU A 163 -6.89 5.94 8.66
C LEU A 163 -8.40 6.01 8.37
N ILE A 164 -8.79 5.77 7.12
CA ILE A 164 -10.17 5.91 6.66
C ILE A 164 -11.02 4.68 7.00
N LEU A 165 -10.46 3.46 6.97
CA LEU A 165 -11.22 2.22 7.11
C LEU A 165 -12.07 2.13 8.38
N PRO A 166 -11.57 2.43 9.61
CA PRO A 166 -12.42 2.39 10.80
C PRO A 166 -13.61 3.34 10.70
N LEU A 167 -13.38 4.55 10.18
CA LEU A 167 -14.44 5.56 9.99
C LEU A 167 -15.46 5.07 8.97
N LEU A 168 -15.00 4.49 7.88
CA LEU A 168 -15.89 3.90 6.87
C LEU A 168 -16.75 2.79 7.45
N VAL A 169 -16.17 1.90 8.26
CA VAL A 169 -16.91 0.82 8.95
C VAL A 169 -17.97 1.38 9.87
N LEU A 170 -17.65 2.42 10.68
CA LEU A 170 -18.58 3.01 11.64
C LEU A 170 -19.72 3.76 10.97
N VAL A 171 -19.43 4.47 9.87
CA VAL A 171 -20.46 5.24 9.12
C VAL A 171 -21.34 4.31 8.28
N SER A 172 -20.73 3.39 7.55
CA SER A 172 -21.46 2.54 6.60
C SER A 172 -22.17 1.35 7.27
N ARG A 173 -21.64 0.84 8.39
CA ARG A 173 -22.20 -0.31 9.12
C ARG A 173 -22.56 -1.47 8.18
N ARG A 174 -23.85 -1.80 8.09
CA ARG A 174 -24.36 -2.87 7.21
C ARG A 174 -24.22 -2.60 5.71
N PHE A 175 -24.03 -1.33 5.32
CA PHE A 175 -23.86 -0.93 3.92
C PHE A 175 -22.42 -0.95 3.45
N LEU A 176 -21.46 -1.27 4.34
CA LEU A 176 -20.03 -1.32 4.03
C LEU A 176 -19.70 -2.11 2.73
N PRO A 177 -20.26 -3.33 2.50
CA PRO A 177 -19.98 -4.06 1.27
C PRO A 177 -20.39 -3.30 0.01
N TYR A 178 -21.55 -2.65 0.04
CA TYR A 178 -22.05 -1.88 -1.11
C TYR A 178 -21.20 -0.65 -1.40
N VAL A 179 -20.75 0.05 -0.36
CA VAL A 179 -19.83 1.19 -0.50
C VAL A 179 -18.50 0.74 -1.11
N LEU A 180 -17.93 -0.36 -0.63
CA LEU A 180 -16.69 -0.91 -1.17
C LEU A 180 -16.85 -1.39 -2.63
N ILE A 181 -17.96 -2.05 -2.96
CA ILE A 181 -18.26 -2.45 -4.34
C ILE A 181 -18.36 -1.21 -5.23
N ALA A 182 -19.04 -0.15 -4.78
CA ALA A 182 -19.16 1.10 -5.55
C ALA A 182 -17.77 1.73 -5.80
N ILE A 183 -16.88 1.73 -4.80
CA ILE A 183 -15.49 2.22 -4.95
C ILE A 183 -14.75 1.38 -5.98
N VAL A 184 -14.81 0.05 -5.90
CA VAL A 184 -14.14 -0.87 -6.83
C VAL A 184 -14.66 -0.67 -8.25
N VAL A 185 -15.99 -0.66 -8.44
CA VAL A 185 -16.61 -0.45 -9.75
C VAL A 185 -16.23 0.90 -10.34
N TYR A 186 -16.31 1.98 -9.55
CA TYR A 186 -15.89 3.30 -9.99
C TYR A 186 -14.43 3.31 -10.46
N GLN A 187 -13.51 2.71 -9.70
CA GLN A 187 -12.09 2.68 -10.05
C GLN A 187 -11.77 1.76 -11.23
N LEU A 188 -12.52 0.69 -11.44
CA LEU A 188 -12.37 -0.18 -12.61
C LEU A 188 -12.76 0.52 -13.93
N PHE A 189 -13.79 1.35 -13.88
CA PHE A 189 -14.29 2.04 -15.08
C PHE A 189 -13.77 3.48 -15.22
N SER A 190 -13.04 4.00 -14.23
CA SER A 190 -12.42 5.32 -14.34
C SER A 190 -11.23 5.33 -15.29
N THR A 191 -11.02 6.46 -15.97
CA THR A 191 -9.83 6.64 -16.81
C THR A 191 -8.56 6.62 -15.96
N ARG A 192 -7.56 5.86 -16.41
CA ARG A 192 -6.27 5.72 -15.72
C ARG A 192 -5.41 6.97 -15.95
N THR A 193 -5.54 7.94 -15.06
CA THR A 193 -4.62 9.09 -14.95
C THR A 193 -3.62 8.84 -13.82
N LEU A 194 -2.54 9.61 -13.74
CA LEU A 194 -1.60 9.51 -12.61
C LEU A 194 -2.31 9.69 -11.28
N MET A 195 -3.25 10.63 -11.19
CA MET A 195 -4.05 10.85 -9.98
C MET A 195 -4.89 9.62 -9.62
N THR A 196 -5.57 9.00 -10.57
CA THR A 196 -6.35 7.80 -10.27
C THR A 196 -5.48 6.60 -9.88
N VAL A 197 -4.23 6.52 -10.38
CA VAL A 197 -3.28 5.48 -10.00
C VAL A 197 -2.80 5.64 -8.56
N VAL A 198 -2.45 6.87 -8.13
CA VAL A 198 -1.93 7.12 -6.77
C VAL A 198 -3.00 7.09 -5.67
N PHE A 199 -4.28 7.09 -6.04
CA PHE A 199 -5.42 6.91 -5.14
C PHE A 199 -6.17 5.60 -5.36
N ARG A 200 -5.59 4.65 -6.12
CA ARG A 200 -6.25 3.36 -6.36
C ARG A 200 -6.31 2.52 -5.09
N THR A 201 -7.49 2.35 -4.59
CA THR A 201 -7.79 1.54 -3.41
C THR A 201 -8.62 0.30 -3.75
N ASP A 202 -8.81 0.03 -5.04
CA ASP A 202 -9.58 -1.10 -5.57
C ASP A 202 -9.09 -2.45 -5.00
N ALA A 203 -7.79 -2.71 -5.05
CA ALA A 203 -7.21 -3.94 -4.53
C ALA A 203 -7.37 -4.07 -3.00
N ILE A 204 -7.17 -2.98 -2.24
CA ILE A 204 -7.38 -2.97 -0.79
C ILE A 204 -8.87 -3.22 -0.48
N ALA A 205 -9.77 -2.53 -1.18
CA ALA A 205 -11.21 -2.69 -1.01
C ALA A 205 -11.68 -4.12 -1.35
N LEU A 206 -11.14 -4.73 -2.42
CA LEU A 206 -11.39 -6.14 -2.74
C LEU A 206 -10.90 -7.07 -1.62
N GLY A 207 -9.76 -6.80 -1.01
CA GLY A 207 -9.29 -7.53 0.15
C GLY A 207 -10.25 -7.45 1.34
N VAL A 208 -10.79 -6.24 1.62
CA VAL A 208 -11.81 -6.06 2.66
C VAL A 208 -13.09 -6.82 2.31
N LEU A 209 -13.57 -6.76 1.07
CA LEU A 209 -14.75 -7.51 0.61
C LEU A 209 -14.56 -9.02 0.76
N LEU A 210 -13.39 -9.54 0.42
CA LEU A 210 -13.07 -10.94 0.60
C LEU A 210 -13.07 -11.34 2.08
N ALA A 211 -12.56 -10.46 2.97
CA ALA A 211 -12.63 -10.68 4.41
C ALA A 211 -14.08 -10.74 4.91
N LEU A 212 -14.94 -9.81 4.47
CA LEU A 212 -16.35 -9.80 4.82
C LEU A 212 -17.06 -11.07 4.34
N TRP A 213 -16.79 -11.49 3.10
CA TRP A 213 -17.34 -12.73 2.56
C TRP A 213 -16.84 -13.95 3.31
N SER A 214 -15.57 -14.02 3.67
CA SER A 214 -15.00 -15.14 4.44
C SER A 214 -15.61 -15.33 5.84
N MET A 215 -16.26 -14.30 6.36
CA MET A 215 -16.99 -14.34 7.64
C MET A 215 -18.50 -14.62 7.46
N HIS A 216 -18.99 -14.70 6.26
CA HIS A 216 -20.39 -14.94 5.95
C HIS A 216 -20.66 -16.44 5.78
N SER A 217 -21.90 -16.89 6.11
CA SER A 217 -22.33 -18.29 6.04
C SER A 217 -22.30 -18.90 4.63
N THR A 218 -22.25 -18.07 3.58
CA THR A 218 -22.12 -18.53 2.18
C THR A 218 -20.69 -18.90 1.79
N TYR A 219 -19.70 -18.62 2.66
CA TYR A 219 -18.33 -19.04 2.47
C TYR A 219 -18.18 -20.47 3.00
N ALA A 220 -18.49 -21.44 2.13
CA ALA A 220 -18.31 -22.86 2.42
C ALA A 220 -16.98 -23.32 1.81
N ILE A 221 -15.99 -23.60 2.65
CA ILE A 221 -14.79 -24.40 2.34
C ILE A 221 -14.73 -25.53 3.34
#